data_98495410480d3ffa11a6e679c02b982d
#
_entry.id   98495410480d3ffa11a6e679c02b982d
#
_cell.length_a   1.000
_cell.length_b   1.000
_cell.length_c   1.000
_cell.angle_alpha   90.00
_cell.angle_beta   90.00
_cell.angle_gamma   90.00
#
_symmetry.space_group_name_H-M   'P 1'
#
loop_
_entity.id
_entity.type
_entity.pdbx_description
1 polymer ?
#
loop_
_entity_poly.entity_id
_entity_poly.type
_entity_poly.pdbx_seq_one_letter_code
_entity_poly.pdbx_strand_id
1 'polypeptide(L)'
;MKNPSYLCSIINLNLNKMNRKSIFRALAVVSVMLAASLSAQAQLYVSSQTGNNSNDGSKGAPLKNIQKAIDVASDNATIYVAEGNYYGTLNKGNINVTKPVKIMGGYKTDFSERDVLKYLTMVQPTPEANGTTEATGGTMTLKINTPNTEVVIDGLIFDRGNSISYNAKGDGKPAGVASPMMNPIGAAGIGGPELTTTNVLTKQTSMIYLNNSRCDITIRNCAFINGPNYAINGMFGGKKATITNNIFINIVMAACEISGGGMANETKEVHFTYNTVLFSWARTRDLGDMGYGYRYMTGNINHYVSNNIIGLSTFAGIDRTRSESDKTKDAARITTAENNIFFLNKQGDLTLPGGGMFMRVNVEDFADVDQLAKSGGNKSMADPKVFKGIINEPYLNGFLSASYKETATSDPNAPENKFRQAMGMNQTGTIQSSVSMYANRYPWKEALKFFGAMNGYGAQKIKN
;
A
#
# COMPACT_ATOMS: atom_id res chain seq x y z
N MET A 1 15.18 38.66 26.65
CA MET A 1 14.97 37.39 27.38
C MET A 1 14.84 37.72 28.86
N LYS A 2 13.67 37.63 29.41
CA LYS A 2 13.44 37.89 30.87
C LYS A 2 13.78 36.63 31.65
N ASN A 3 14.63 36.80 32.65
CA ASN A 3 15.29 35.79 33.46
C ASN A 3 14.27 34.85 34.17
N PRO A 4 14.40 33.51 34.08
CA PRO A 4 13.49 32.56 34.72
C PRO A 4 13.37 32.70 36.25
N SER A 5 14.36 33.24 36.91
CA SER A 5 14.36 33.52 38.35
C SER A 5 13.31 34.55 38.79
N TYR A 6 12.86 35.42 37.89
CA TYR A 6 11.87 36.47 38.21
C TYR A 6 10.45 35.89 38.27
N LEU A 7 10.14 34.88 37.49
CA LEU A 7 8.82 34.21 37.53
C LEU A 7 8.65 33.36 38.82
N CYS A 8 9.73 32.70 39.25
CA CYS A 8 9.70 31.91 40.50
C CYS A 8 9.48 32.74 41.76
N SER A 9 10.04 33.97 41.80
CA SER A 9 9.89 34.87 42.94
C SER A 9 8.47 35.46 43.05
N ILE A 10 7.80 35.74 41.93
CA ILE A 10 6.42 36.23 41.89
C ILE A 10 5.42 35.17 42.32
N ILE A 11 5.64 33.90 41.92
CA ILE A 11 4.78 32.78 42.27
C ILE A 11 4.91 32.48 43.79
N ASN A 12 6.10 32.51 44.35
CA ASN A 12 6.32 32.30 45.78
C ASN A 12 5.74 33.42 46.70
N LEU A 13 5.77 34.68 46.25
CA LEU A 13 5.22 35.80 47.02
C LEU A 13 3.68 35.80 47.08
N ASN A 14 3.00 35.24 46.07
CA ASN A 14 1.55 35.17 46.05
C ASN A 14 0.97 33.93 46.82
N LEU A 15 1.73 32.85 46.91
CA LEU A 15 1.31 31.64 47.61
C LEU A 15 1.25 31.85 49.15
N ASN A 16 2.12 32.69 49.70
CA ASN A 16 2.17 32.98 51.12
C ASN A 16 1.01 33.89 51.66
N LYS A 17 0.25 34.52 50.75
CA LYS A 17 -0.92 35.33 51.08
C LYS A 17 -2.26 34.68 50.87
N MET A 18 -2.26 33.45 50.33
CA MET A 18 -3.50 32.71 50.07
C MET A 18 -3.85 31.79 51.27
N ASN A 19 -5.12 31.78 51.68
CA ASN A 19 -5.56 30.84 52.68
C ASN A 19 -5.60 29.40 52.07
N ARG A 20 -5.52 28.36 52.92
CA ARG A 20 -5.48 26.97 52.52
C ARG A 20 -6.57 26.57 51.50
N LYS A 21 -7.79 27.10 51.66
CA LYS A 21 -8.92 26.83 50.73
C LYS A 21 -8.68 27.42 49.33
N SER A 22 -8.04 28.57 49.22
CA SER A 22 -7.71 29.19 47.94
C SER A 22 -6.57 28.46 47.24
N ILE A 23 -5.60 27.94 47.97
CA ILE A 23 -4.52 27.12 47.45
C ILE A 23 -5.06 25.79 46.89
N PHE A 24 -5.97 25.13 47.63
CA PHE A 24 -6.61 23.90 47.14
C PHE A 24 -7.46 24.14 45.88
N ARG A 25 -8.16 25.27 45.79
CA ARG A 25 -8.93 25.63 44.59
C ARG A 25 -8.02 25.91 43.41
N ALA A 26 -6.91 26.63 43.61
CA ALA A 26 -5.95 26.89 42.56
C ALA A 26 -5.25 25.60 42.06
N LEU A 27 -4.86 24.69 42.95
CA LEU A 27 -4.32 23.39 42.62
C LEU A 27 -5.33 22.50 41.90
N ALA A 28 -6.59 22.50 42.29
CA ALA A 28 -7.67 21.78 41.63
C ALA A 28 -7.91 22.31 40.19
N VAL A 29 -7.89 23.62 39.99
CA VAL A 29 -8.02 24.23 38.67
C VAL A 29 -6.81 23.90 37.77
N VAL A 30 -5.59 23.96 38.31
CA VAL A 30 -4.37 23.60 37.58
C VAL A 30 -4.35 22.12 37.23
N SER A 31 -4.80 21.22 38.15
CA SER A 31 -4.87 19.79 37.85
C SER A 31 -5.95 19.46 36.82
N VAL A 32 -7.09 20.17 36.83
CA VAL A 32 -8.13 20.02 35.79
C VAL A 32 -7.63 20.54 34.42
N MET A 33 -6.91 21.66 34.40
CA MET A 33 -6.30 22.17 33.16
C MET A 33 -5.20 21.26 32.63
N LEU A 34 -4.37 20.66 33.49
CA LEU A 34 -3.39 19.66 33.08
C LEU A 34 -4.06 18.36 32.58
N ALA A 35 -5.10 17.90 33.23
CA ALA A 35 -5.87 16.74 32.80
C ALA A 35 -6.60 16.98 31.46
N ALA A 36 -7.13 18.18 31.26
CA ALA A 36 -7.74 18.59 30.00
C ALA A 36 -6.71 18.69 28.85
N SER A 37 -5.48 19.13 29.12
CA SER A 37 -4.43 19.19 28.13
C SER A 37 -3.88 17.80 27.75
N LEU A 38 -3.88 16.85 28.69
CA LEU A 38 -3.49 15.46 28.42
C LEU A 38 -4.58 14.69 27.63
N SER A 39 -5.86 15.01 27.83
CA SER A 39 -6.94 14.41 27.06
C SER A 39 -7.08 15.01 25.65
N ALA A 40 -6.64 16.24 25.44
CA ALA A 40 -6.70 16.90 24.13
C ALA A 40 -5.76 16.29 23.07
N GLN A 41 -4.75 15.53 23.46
CA GLN A 41 -3.81 14.90 22.53
C GLN A 41 -4.25 13.51 22.05
N ALA A 42 -5.33 12.96 22.54
CA ALA A 42 -5.86 11.67 22.11
C ALA A 42 -6.58 11.74 20.76
N GLN A 43 -6.95 12.93 20.29
CA GLN A 43 -7.57 13.19 19.01
C GLN A 43 -6.94 14.40 18.36
N LEU A 44 -6.46 14.22 17.15
CA LEU A 44 -5.83 15.27 16.34
C LEU A 44 -6.51 15.35 14.98
N TYR A 45 -6.63 16.56 14.48
CA TYR A 45 -7.26 16.84 13.20
C TYR A 45 -6.26 17.45 12.24
N VAL A 46 -6.27 16.99 11.01
CA VAL A 46 -5.32 17.39 9.95
C VAL A 46 -6.08 17.79 8.70
N SER A 47 -5.83 18.99 8.21
CA SER A 47 -6.37 19.48 6.95
C SER A 47 -5.28 20.19 6.14
N SER A 48 -4.99 19.68 4.96
CA SER A 48 -4.02 20.34 4.06
C SER A 48 -4.55 21.67 3.52
N GLN A 49 -5.86 21.89 3.56
CA GLN A 49 -6.54 23.07 3.05
C GLN A 49 -6.67 24.18 4.10
N THR A 50 -7.12 23.85 5.30
CA THR A 50 -7.43 24.82 6.36
C THR A 50 -6.48 24.76 7.56
N GLY A 51 -5.62 23.76 7.61
CA GLY A 51 -4.73 23.52 8.72
C GLY A 51 -3.47 24.40 8.73
N ASN A 52 -2.91 24.57 9.92
CA ASN A 52 -1.63 25.22 10.16
C ASN A 52 -0.83 24.43 11.20
N ASN A 53 0.45 24.20 10.98
CA ASN A 53 1.29 23.42 11.90
C ASN A 53 1.63 24.15 13.22
N SER A 54 1.26 25.42 13.36
CA SER A 54 1.30 26.17 14.61
C SER A 54 0.03 25.98 15.48
N ASN A 55 -1.03 25.38 14.92
CA ASN A 55 -2.26 25.09 15.63
C ASN A 55 -2.06 23.95 16.65
N ASP A 56 -3.02 23.79 17.53
CA ASP A 56 -3.02 22.74 18.57
C ASP A 56 -3.52 21.37 18.07
N GLY A 57 -4.05 21.30 16.86
CA GLY A 57 -4.59 20.07 16.28
C GLY A 57 -6.01 19.73 16.72
N SER A 58 -6.71 20.63 17.37
CA SER A 58 -8.14 20.49 17.64
C SER A 58 -8.98 20.56 16.37
N LYS A 59 -10.24 20.14 16.42
CA LYS A 59 -11.15 20.18 15.28
C LYS A 59 -11.31 21.60 14.71
N GLY A 60 -11.31 22.61 15.56
CA GLY A 60 -11.44 24.03 15.17
C GLY A 60 -10.11 24.69 14.72
N ALA A 61 -8.99 24.07 15.06
CA ALA A 61 -7.64 24.52 14.73
C ALA A 61 -6.75 23.35 14.27
N PRO A 62 -7.04 22.75 13.09
CA PRO A 62 -6.37 21.56 12.62
C PRO A 62 -4.90 21.84 12.26
N LEU A 63 -4.09 20.80 12.35
CA LEU A 63 -2.72 20.80 11.81
C LEU A 63 -2.75 20.71 10.28
N LYS A 64 -1.66 21.10 9.63
CA LYS A 64 -1.55 21.07 8.18
C LYS A 64 -1.05 19.72 7.66
N ASN A 65 -0.10 19.10 8.36
CA ASN A 65 0.63 17.94 7.89
C ASN A 65 0.42 16.71 8.78
N ILE A 66 0.25 15.54 8.18
CA ILE A 66 0.15 14.27 8.89
C ILE A 66 1.38 14.03 9.78
N GLN A 67 2.60 14.32 9.28
CA GLN A 67 3.81 14.16 10.06
C GLN A 67 3.76 14.98 11.36
N LYS A 68 3.34 16.24 11.27
CA LYS A 68 3.24 17.10 12.45
C LYS A 68 2.25 16.56 13.48
N ALA A 69 1.15 15.96 13.03
CA ALA A 69 0.19 15.31 13.91
C ALA A 69 0.82 14.09 14.61
N ILE A 70 1.57 13.25 13.89
CA ILE A 70 2.30 12.12 14.48
C ILE A 70 3.31 12.61 15.54
N ASP A 71 4.04 13.67 15.24
CA ASP A 71 5.08 14.21 16.13
C ASP A 71 4.51 14.65 17.48
N VAL A 72 3.31 15.26 17.47
CA VAL A 72 2.67 15.78 18.68
C VAL A 72 1.66 14.82 19.31
N ALA A 73 1.30 13.74 18.64
CA ALA A 73 0.37 12.74 19.13
C ALA A 73 0.85 12.08 20.43
N SER A 74 -0.07 11.78 21.32
CA SER A 74 0.15 10.77 22.35
C SER A 74 0.06 9.36 21.78
N ASP A 75 0.57 8.38 22.49
CA ASP A 75 0.40 6.99 22.14
C ASP A 75 -1.10 6.64 22.08
N ASN A 76 -1.46 5.85 21.08
CA ASN A 76 -2.84 5.44 20.74
C ASN A 76 -3.78 6.59 20.31
N ALA A 77 -3.25 7.75 19.99
CA ALA A 77 -4.04 8.86 19.47
C ALA A 77 -4.67 8.51 18.10
N THR A 78 -5.85 9.08 17.85
CA THR A 78 -6.50 9.04 16.55
C THR A 78 -6.25 10.36 15.80
N ILE A 79 -5.71 10.26 14.60
CA ILE A 79 -5.47 11.37 13.70
C ILE A 79 -6.51 11.32 12.58
N TYR A 80 -7.44 12.27 12.63
CA TYR A 80 -8.49 12.45 11.63
C TYR A 80 -7.94 13.31 10.48
N VAL A 81 -7.97 12.79 9.27
CA VAL A 81 -7.38 13.48 8.11
C VAL A 81 -8.48 13.82 7.11
N ALA A 82 -8.65 15.11 6.87
CA ALA A 82 -9.64 15.62 5.94
C ALA A 82 -9.25 15.32 4.47
N GLU A 83 -10.19 15.49 3.58
CA GLU A 83 -9.94 15.46 2.13
C GLU A 83 -8.84 16.44 1.72
N GLY A 84 -8.06 16.05 0.73
CA GLY A 84 -6.97 16.87 0.20
C GLY A 84 -5.74 16.07 -0.18
N ASN A 85 -4.72 16.78 -0.67
CA ASN A 85 -3.43 16.18 -1.02
C ASN A 85 -2.45 16.38 0.15
N TYR A 86 -1.83 15.29 0.54
CA TYR A 86 -0.86 15.25 1.63
C TYR A 86 0.48 14.77 1.11
N TYR A 87 1.50 15.56 1.36
CA TYR A 87 2.87 15.24 1.03
C TYR A 87 3.64 14.98 2.32
N GLY A 88 4.49 13.97 2.30
CA GLY A 88 5.41 13.77 3.41
C GLY A 88 6.41 14.93 3.54
N THR A 89 6.81 15.23 4.75
CA THR A 89 7.70 16.35 5.04
C THR A 89 9.15 15.94 5.30
N LEU A 90 9.39 14.62 5.43
CA LEU A 90 10.71 14.06 5.67
C LEU A 90 11.29 13.48 4.39
N ASN A 91 12.59 13.59 4.21
CA ASN A 91 13.33 12.96 3.11
C ASN A 91 12.63 13.07 1.74
N LYS A 92 12.23 14.27 1.36
CA LYS A 92 11.57 14.57 0.09
C LYS A 92 10.24 13.84 -0.13
N GLY A 93 9.46 13.69 0.92
CA GLY A 93 8.10 13.20 0.80
C GLY A 93 7.74 12.01 1.68
N ASN A 94 8.57 11.63 2.64
CA ASN A 94 8.25 10.55 3.56
C ASN A 94 7.42 11.04 4.75
N ILE A 95 6.51 10.17 5.18
CA ILE A 95 5.82 10.23 6.47
C ILE A 95 6.40 9.09 7.31
N ASN A 96 6.85 9.39 8.52
CA ASN A 96 7.43 8.41 9.42
C ASN A 96 6.55 8.22 10.65
N VAL A 97 5.92 7.05 10.75
CA VAL A 97 5.06 6.67 11.87
C VAL A 97 5.93 6.05 12.95
N THR A 98 6.24 6.84 13.96
CA THR A 98 7.14 6.48 15.07
C THR A 98 6.41 6.18 16.37
N LYS A 99 5.08 6.38 16.38
CA LYS A 99 4.21 6.17 17.54
C LYS A 99 3.03 5.27 17.18
N PRO A 100 2.46 4.54 18.13
CA PRO A 100 1.23 3.80 17.93
C PRO A 100 0.07 4.79 17.77
N VAL A 101 -0.38 4.98 16.54
CA VAL A 101 -1.46 5.93 16.20
C VAL A 101 -2.43 5.30 15.20
N LYS A 102 -3.64 5.84 15.16
CA LYS A 102 -4.65 5.53 14.15
C LYS A 102 -4.77 6.72 13.19
N ILE A 103 -4.39 6.54 11.94
CA ILE A 103 -4.51 7.56 10.90
C ILE A 103 -5.72 7.23 10.05
N MET A 104 -6.74 8.06 10.13
CA MET A 104 -8.04 7.83 9.50
C MET A 104 -8.35 8.94 8.49
N GLY A 105 -8.33 8.59 7.22
CA GLY A 105 -8.73 9.48 6.12
C GLY A 105 -10.22 9.43 5.81
N GLY A 106 -10.60 10.17 4.78
CA GLY A 106 -11.98 10.21 4.28
C GLY A 106 -12.88 11.20 4.99
N TYR A 107 -12.35 12.17 5.70
CA TYR A 107 -13.14 13.19 6.36
C TYR A 107 -13.38 14.41 5.47
N LYS A 108 -14.57 14.96 5.53
CA LYS A 108 -14.87 16.28 4.98
C LYS A 108 -13.96 17.34 5.61
N THR A 109 -13.71 18.43 4.92
CA THR A 109 -12.79 19.52 5.37
C THR A 109 -13.13 20.04 6.78
N ASP A 110 -14.41 20.05 7.19
CA ASP A 110 -14.89 20.47 8.49
C ASP A 110 -15.02 19.32 9.52
N PHE A 111 -14.61 18.10 9.14
CA PHE A 111 -14.69 16.88 9.94
C PHE A 111 -16.11 16.52 10.43
N SER A 112 -17.15 16.98 9.76
CA SER A 112 -18.54 16.68 10.12
C SER A 112 -19.02 15.31 9.63
N GLU A 113 -18.41 14.80 8.56
CA GLU A 113 -18.79 13.56 7.89
C GLU A 113 -17.54 12.79 7.46
N ARG A 114 -17.64 11.46 7.43
CA ARG A 114 -16.60 10.60 6.87
C ARG A 114 -17.17 9.78 5.73
N ASP A 115 -16.52 9.85 4.56
CA ASP A 115 -16.76 8.98 3.42
C ASP A 115 -15.46 8.89 2.61
N VAL A 116 -14.81 7.73 2.66
CA VAL A 116 -13.49 7.51 2.08
C VAL A 116 -13.48 7.68 0.56
N LEU A 117 -14.60 7.41 -0.11
CA LEU A 117 -14.71 7.50 -1.57
C LEU A 117 -15.23 8.86 -2.06
N LYS A 118 -15.73 9.68 -1.15
CA LYS A 118 -16.22 11.03 -1.43
C LYS A 118 -15.22 12.10 -1.01
N TYR A 119 -14.70 12.00 0.20
CA TYR A 119 -13.72 12.93 0.78
C TYR A 119 -12.33 12.36 0.69
N LEU A 120 -11.70 12.48 -0.47
CA LEU A 120 -10.48 11.76 -0.81
C LEU A 120 -9.27 12.30 -0.07
N THR A 121 -8.65 11.47 0.74
CA THR A 121 -7.38 11.77 1.40
C THR A 121 -6.23 11.15 0.60
N MET A 122 -5.63 11.96 -0.27
CA MET A 122 -4.57 11.54 -1.19
C MET A 122 -3.20 11.71 -0.53
N VAL A 123 -2.42 10.65 -0.43
CA VAL A 123 -1.06 10.68 0.08
C VAL A 123 -0.09 10.42 -1.07
N GLN A 124 0.73 11.42 -1.36
CA GLN A 124 1.62 11.44 -2.53
C GLN A 124 3.05 11.84 -2.15
N PRO A 125 4.07 11.42 -2.91
CA PRO A 125 5.40 12.00 -2.78
C PRO A 125 5.39 13.46 -3.22
N THR A 126 6.32 14.25 -2.72
CA THR A 126 6.47 15.65 -3.16
C THR A 126 6.81 15.72 -4.65
N PRO A 127 6.44 16.80 -5.35
CA PRO A 127 6.82 16.99 -6.74
C PRO A 127 8.35 16.94 -6.95
N GLU A 128 9.13 17.39 -5.98
CA GLU A 128 10.58 17.37 -6.00
C GLU A 128 11.19 15.97 -5.89
N ALA A 129 10.41 15.00 -5.42
CA ALA A 129 10.81 13.60 -5.41
C ALA A 129 10.82 12.97 -6.80
N ASN A 130 10.26 13.67 -7.78
CA ASN A 130 10.20 13.20 -9.16
C ASN A 130 11.61 13.13 -9.77
N GLY A 131 11.99 11.97 -10.30
CA GLY A 131 13.31 11.77 -10.90
C GLY A 131 14.48 11.82 -9.91
N THR A 132 14.22 11.85 -8.62
CA THR A 132 15.32 11.84 -7.64
C THR A 132 15.94 10.46 -7.54
N THR A 133 17.23 10.45 -7.24
CA THR A 133 17.96 9.22 -7.03
C THR A 133 17.58 8.58 -5.72
N GLU A 134 17.70 7.29 -5.65
CA GLU A 134 17.45 6.50 -4.48
C GLU A 134 18.17 6.99 -3.21
N ALA A 135 19.38 7.47 -3.39
CA ALA A 135 20.17 8.04 -2.31
C ALA A 135 19.47 9.19 -1.55
N THR A 136 18.44 9.77 -2.14
CA THR A 136 17.69 10.85 -1.52
C THR A 136 16.46 10.37 -0.73
N GLY A 137 16.15 9.08 -0.73
CA GLY A 137 15.06 8.50 0.07
C GLY A 137 13.65 9.01 -0.27
N GLY A 138 13.51 9.74 -1.38
CA GLY A 138 12.30 10.44 -1.76
C GLY A 138 11.16 9.57 -2.27
N THR A 139 11.22 8.28 -2.07
CA THR A 139 10.37 7.35 -2.80
C THR A 139 9.43 6.54 -1.92
N MET A 140 9.72 6.34 -0.67
CA MET A 140 8.75 5.82 0.29
C MET A 140 7.72 6.88 0.61
N THR A 141 6.45 6.49 0.64
CA THR A 141 5.42 7.44 1.01
C THR A 141 5.17 7.43 2.52
N LEU A 142 5.07 6.24 3.11
CA LEU A 142 4.88 6.07 4.55
C LEU A 142 5.78 4.96 5.09
N LYS A 143 6.50 5.25 6.17
CA LYS A 143 7.35 4.30 6.87
C LYS A 143 6.78 4.05 8.27
N ILE A 144 6.53 2.78 8.60
CA ILE A 144 6.14 2.40 9.95
C ILE A 144 7.38 1.92 10.69
N ASN A 145 7.72 2.63 11.76
CA ASN A 145 8.86 2.33 12.62
C ASN A 145 8.45 2.54 14.08
N THR A 146 7.47 1.77 14.53
CA THR A 146 6.83 1.93 15.85
C THR A 146 7.16 0.73 16.71
N PRO A 147 7.61 0.93 17.94
CA PRO A 147 7.72 -0.13 18.93
C PRO A 147 6.36 -0.36 19.60
N ASN A 148 5.99 -1.63 19.76
CA ASN A 148 4.81 -2.08 20.53
C ASN A 148 3.46 -1.46 20.16
N THR A 149 2.39 -2.00 20.71
CA THR A 149 0.98 -1.63 20.46
C THR A 149 0.57 -1.73 18.98
N GLU A 150 -0.32 -0.88 18.50
CA GLU A 150 -0.93 -1.00 17.17
C GLU A 150 -0.79 0.31 16.37
N VAL A 151 -0.57 0.18 15.08
CA VAL A 151 -0.73 1.25 14.09
C VAL A 151 -1.89 0.90 13.16
N VAL A 152 -2.83 1.82 13.01
CA VAL A 152 -3.96 1.68 12.07
C VAL A 152 -3.85 2.73 10.98
N ILE A 153 -3.92 2.27 9.72
CA ILE A 153 -4.05 3.11 8.52
C ILE A 153 -5.38 2.77 7.86
N ASP A 154 -6.29 3.73 7.82
CA ASP A 154 -7.66 3.53 7.36
C ASP A 154 -8.11 4.65 6.42
N GLY A 155 -8.53 4.30 5.20
CA GLY A 155 -9.16 5.25 4.28
C GLY A 155 -8.21 6.24 3.61
N LEU A 156 -6.96 5.88 3.37
CA LEU A 156 -5.99 6.67 2.64
C LEU A 156 -5.82 6.18 1.20
N ILE A 157 -5.60 7.11 0.29
CA ILE A 157 -5.33 6.82 -1.11
C ILE A 157 -3.88 7.13 -1.41
N PHE A 158 -3.09 6.09 -1.69
CA PHE A 158 -1.70 6.20 -2.09
C PHE A 158 -1.63 6.15 -3.62
N ASP A 159 -1.41 7.28 -4.25
CA ASP A 159 -1.14 7.36 -5.69
C ASP A 159 0.14 8.14 -5.93
N ARG A 160 1.06 7.58 -6.68
CA ARG A 160 2.30 8.29 -7.02
C ARG A 160 2.05 9.50 -7.92
N GLY A 161 0.89 9.61 -8.52
CA GLY A 161 0.49 10.79 -9.28
C GLY A 161 1.45 11.12 -10.42
N ASN A 162 1.67 12.40 -10.68
CA ASN A 162 2.63 12.88 -11.68
C ASN A 162 4.09 12.78 -11.21
N SER A 163 4.32 12.44 -9.96
CA SER A 163 5.67 12.30 -9.39
C SER A 163 6.38 11.01 -9.81
N ILE A 164 5.71 10.13 -10.55
CA ILE A 164 6.35 8.99 -11.19
C ILE A 164 6.93 9.45 -12.51
N SER A 165 8.22 9.63 -12.57
CA SER A 165 8.93 9.74 -13.83
C SER A 165 9.92 8.61 -13.95
N TYR A 166 9.92 8.02 -15.11
CA TYR A 166 10.93 7.08 -15.54
C TYR A 166 11.66 7.74 -16.69
N ASN A 167 12.95 7.79 -16.57
CA ASN A 167 13.78 8.35 -17.60
C ASN A 167 14.23 7.22 -18.50
N ALA A 168 13.49 6.93 -19.53
CA ALA A 168 13.94 6.01 -20.56
C ALA A 168 14.99 6.72 -21.42
N LYS A 169 16.12 6.08 -21.64
CA LYS A 169 17.11 6.53 -22.59
C LYS A 169 16.55 6.30 -23.99
N GLY A 170 16.37 7.39 -24.74
CA GLY A 170 15.78 7.32 -26.07
C GLY A 170 14.25 7.16 -26.06
N ASP A 171 13.70 6.73 -27.15
CA ASP A 171 12.25 6.65 -27.40
C ASP A 171 11.62 5.39 -26.82
N GLY A 172 12.03 5.00 -25.62
CA GLY A 172 11.57 3.78 -24.98
C GLY A 172 10.10 3.73 -24.63
N LYS A 173 9.39 4.80 -24.89
CA LYS A 173 7.95 4.88 -24.67
C LYS A 173 7.22 4.10 -25.77
N PRO A 174 6.47 3.05 -25.43
CA PRO A 174 5.63 2.37 -26.40
C PRO A 174 4.62 3.30 -27.04
N ALA A 175 4.27 3.05 -28.31
CA ALA A 175 3.24 3.82 -28.99
C ALA A 175 1.90 3.74 -28.21
N GLY A 176 1.23 4.85 -28.06
CA GLY A 176 -0.03 4.94 -27.33
C GLY A 176 0.08 5.00 -25.81
N VAL A 177 1.26 4.86 -25.24
CA VAL A 177 1.45 4.97 -23.79
C VAL A 177 1.65 6.43 -23.41
N ALA A 178 0.91 6.88 -22.40
CA ALA A 178 1.04 8.23 -21.87
C ALA A 178 2.37 8.44 -21.15
N SER A 179 2.83 9.67 -21.10
CA SER A 179 3.95 10.07 -20.25
C SER A 179 3.41 10.49 -18.87
N PRO A 180 4.12 10.28 -17.78
CA PRO A 180 5.39 9.56 -17.65
C PRO A 180 5.21 8.06 -17.80
N MET A 181 6.24 7.41 -18.28
CA MET A 181 6.26 5.98 -18.51
C MET A 181 7.07 5.27 -17.43
N MET A 182 6.55 4.14 -16.97
CA MET A 182 7.22 3.31 -15.98
C MET A 182 8.05 2.23 -16.70
N ASN A 183 9.23 2.53 -17.15
CA ASN A 183 10.13 1.51 -17.69
C ASN A 183 11.01 0.95 -16.58
N PRO A 184 11.10 -0.35 -16.44
CA PRO A 184 11.98 -0.94 -15.44
C PRO A 184 13.44 -0.79 -15.84
N ILE A 185 14.26 -0.57 -14.85
CA ILE A 185 15.72 -0.54 -15.01
C ILE A 185 16.20 -1.94 -15.33
N GLY A 186 17.22 -2.02 -16.18
CA GLY A 186 17.80 -3.29 -16.58
C GLY A 186 16.92 -4.13 -17.50
N ALA A 187 15.91 -3.51 -18.08
CA ALA A 187 15.08 -4.14 -19.10
C ALA A 187 15.80 -4.40 -20.42
N ALA A 188 17.11 -4.15 -20.48
CA ALA A 188 17.93 -4.50 -21.62
C ALA A 188 17.69 -5.94 -22.03
N GLY A 189 17.32 -6.11 -23.28
CA GLY A 189 16.98 -7.42 -23.82
C GLY A 189 15.52 -7.85 -23.62
N ILE A 190 14.64 -7.12 -22.96
CA ILE A 190 13.17 -7.34 -22.98
C ILE A 190 12.53 -6.64 -24.22
N GLY A 191 13.33 -6.16 -25.13
CA GLY A 191 12.86 -5.52 -26.36
C GLY A 191 12.48 -4.04 -26.20
N GLY A 192 12.75 -3.44 -25.07
CA GLY A 192 12.69 -2.00 -24.86
C GLY A 192 14.07 -1.37 -24.91
N PRO A 193 14.17 -0.06 -25.07
CA PRO A 193 15.44 0.63 -24.96
C PRO A 193 15.99 0.45 -23.55
N GLU A 194 17.30 0.46 -23.48
CA GLU A 194 18.03 0.39 -22.24
C GLU A 194 17.65 1.60 -21.36
N LEU A 195 17.26 1.33 -20.15
CA LEU A 195 16.93 2.40 -19.21
C LEU A 195 18.20 2.92 -18.59
N THR A 196 18.28 4.22 -18.46
CA THR A 196 19.42 4.82 -17.76
C THR A 196 19.35 4.50 -16.28
N THR A 197 20.50 4.31 -15.68
CA THR A 197 20.68 4.06 -14.23
C THR A 197 20.14 5.16 -13.34
N THR A 198 19.74 6.28 -13.90
CA THR A 198 19.09 7.40 -13.19
C THR A 198 17.63 7.15 -12.88
N ASN A 199 17.09 6.05 -13.30
CA ASN A 199 15.73 5.68 -12.94
C ASN A 199 15.59 4.99 -11.63
N VAL A 200 15.40 5.70 -10.80
CA VAL A 200 15.63 5.56 -9.45
C VAL A 200 14.45 5.24 -8.61
N LEU A 201 13.31 5.46 -9.14
CA LEU A 201 12.04 5.18 -8.50
C LEU A 201 11.80 3.69 -8.32
N THR A 202 12.72 2.88 -8.81
CA THR A 202 12.53 1.44 -8.84
C THR A 202 13.28 0.69 -7.77
N LYS A 203 14.22 1.32 -7.09
CA LYS A 203 14.93 0.61 -6.05
C LYS A 203 14.18 0.70 -4.74
N GLN A 204 13.49 -0.38 -4.38
CA GLN A 204 12.93 -0.64 -3.05
C GLN A 204 12.01 0.46 -2.48
N THR A 205 11.21 1.07 -3.30
CA THR A 205 10.35 2.15 -2.88
C THR A 205 8.94 1.66 -2.69
N SER A 206 8.64 1.31 -1.48
CA SER A 206 7.30 0.91 -1.08
C SER A 206 6.41 2.12 -0.85
N MET A 207 5.12 1.99 -1.09
CA MET A 207 4.16 3.00 -0.65
C MET A 207 4.05 2.97 0.87
N ILE A 208 3.95 1.80 1.47
CA ILE A 208 4.13 1.60 2.91
C ILE A 208 5.31 0.65 3.14
N TYR A 209 6.28 1.10 3.92
CA TYR A 209 7.43 0.31 4.31
C TYR A 209 7.42 -0.03 5.80
N LEU A 210 7.50 -1.31 6.12
CA LEU A 210 7.59 -1.82 7.48
C LEU A 210 9.07 -1.94 7.89
N ASN A 211 9.52 -1.04 8.73
CA ASN A 211 10.93 -0.99 9.15
C ASN A 211 11.15 -1.81 10.42
N ASN A 212 10.97 -3.12 10.35
CA ASN A 212 11.06 -4.01 11.50
C ASN A 212 10.19 -3.55 12.69
N SER A 213 9.00 -3.05 12.35
CA SER A 213 8.04 -2.53 13.33
C SER A 213 7.58 -3.64 14.25
N ARG A 214 7.67 -3.42 15.56
CA ARG A 214 7.22 -4.38 16.58
C ARG A 214 5.78 -4.16 17.04
N CYS A 215 5.03 -3.31 16.37
CA CYS A 215 3.61 -3.07 16.61
C CYS A 215 2.74 -3.98 15.75
N ASP A 216 1.55 -4.27 16.18
CA ASP A 216 0.52 -4.81 15.33
C ASP A 216 0.10 -3.76 14.29
N ILE A 217 -0.33 -4.21 13.12
CA ILE A 217 -0.60 -3.32 11.99
C ILE A 217 -1.97 -3.65 11.41
N THR A 218 -2.79 -2.64 11.25
CA THR A 218 -4.03 -2.73 10.50
C THR A 218 -4.02 -1.71 9.36
N ILE A 219 -4.09 -2.20 8.10
CA ILE A 219 -4.21 -1.36 6.90
C ILE A 219 -5.50 -1.74 6.20
N ARG A 220 -6.45 -0.81 6.13
CA ARG A 220 -7.77 -1.11 5.59
C ARG A 220 -8.40 0.05 4.85
N ASN A 221 -9.35 -0.28 3.96
CA ASN A 221 -10.11 0.71 3.18
C ASN A 221 -9.22 1.68 2.40
N CYS A 222 -8.01 1.24 2.06
CA CYS A 222 -7.01 2.05 1.38
C CYS A 222 -6.92 1.68 -0.10
N ALA A 223 -6.49 2.65 -0.90
CA ALA A 223 -6.19 2.44 -2.30
C ALA A 223 -4.69 2.64 -2.55
N PHE A 224 -4.06 1.67 -3.19
CA PHE A 224 -2.67 1.72 -3.62
C PHE A 224 -2.65 1.68 -5.14
N ILE A 225 -2.23 2.78 -5.76
CA ILE A 225 -2.38 2.96 -7.19
C ILE A 225 -1.06 3.45 -7.79
N ASN A 226 -0.68 2.85 -8.94
CA ASN A 226 0.51 3.26 -9.66
C ASN A 226 1.80 3.15 -8.82
N GLY A 227 1.97 2.05 -8.12
CA GLY A 227 3.16 1.81 -7.31
C GLY A 227 4.39 1.47 -8.15
N PRO A 228 5.52 2.17 -7.98
CA PRO A 228 6.73 1.94 -8.80
C PRO A 228 7.52 0.71 -8.36
N ASN A 229 7.18 0.13 -7.23
CA ASN A 229 7.76 -1.07 -6.69
C ASN A 229 6.68 -1.81 -5.86
N TYR A 230 6.85 -2.00 -4.57
CA TYR A 230 5.83 -2.61 -3.72
C TYR A 230 4.76 -1.61 -3.27
N ALA A 231 3.53 -2.06 -3.08
CA ALA A 231 2.60 -1.23 -2.32
C ALA A 231 2.91 -1.33 -0.82
N ILE A 232 2.97 -2.55 -0.27
CA ILE A 232 3.34 -2.79 1.13
C ILE A 232 4.52 -3.77 1.17
N ASN A 233 5.61 -3.37 1.81
CA ASN A 233 6.81 -4.21 1.88
C ASN A 233 7.57 -3.98 3.19
N GLY A 234 8.39 -4.94 3.57
CA GLY A 234 9.36 -4.80 4.64
C GLY A 234 9.35 -5.92 5.66
N MET A 235 9.98 -5.68 6.80
CA MET A 235 10.08 -6.62 7.90
C MET A 235 9.04 -6.31 8.97
N PHE A 236 8.24 -7.30 9.32
CA PHE A 236 7.21 -7.22 10.34
C PHE A 236 7.66 -7.90 11.63
N GLY A 237 7.72 -7.16 12.70
CA GLY A 237 8.15 -7.62 14.02
C GLY A 237 7.04 -7.68 15.08
N GLY A 238 5.80 -7.28 14.74
CA GLY A 238 4.62 -7.42 15.60
C GLY A 238 4.07 -8.85 15.65
N LYS A 239 2.92 -9.03 16.24
CA LYS A 239 2.24 -10.34 16.30
C LYS A 239 1.30 -10.53 15.12
N LYS A 240 0.51 -9.52 14.79
CA LYS A 240 -0.49 -9.59 13.74
C LYS A 240 -0.47 -8.38 12.82
N ALA A 241 -0.39 -8.63 11.52
CA ALA A 241 -0.64 -7.64 10.47
C ALA A 241 -1.95 -7.99 9.76
N THR A 242 -2.90 -7.06 9.74
CA THR A 242 -4.19 -7.17 9.06
C THR A 242 -4.24 -6.20 7.89
N ILE A 243 -4.23 -6.74 6.67
CA ILE A 243 -4.31 -5.97 5.43
C ILE A 243 -5.62 -6.37 4.77
N THR A 244 -6.64 -5.56 4.93
CA THR A 244 -8.01 -5.96 4.56
C THR A 244 -8.78 -4.85 3.89
N ASN A 245 -9.61 -5.23 2.94
CA ASN A 245 -10.49 -4.29 2.23
C ASN A 245 -9.73 -3.16 1.53
N ASN A 246 -8.66 -3.50 0.82
CA ASN A 246 -7.88 -2.54 0.05
C ASN A 246 -7.92 -2.86 -1.44
N ILE A 247 -7.62 -1.86 -2.26
CA ILE A 247 -7.35 -2.07 -3.68
C ILE A 247 -5.87 -1.80 -3.98
N PHE A 248 -5.29 -2.64 -4.84
CA PHE A 248 -3.92 -2.57 -5.32
C PHE A 248 -3.97 -2.62 -6.85
N ILE A 249 -3.80 -1.49 -7.48
CA ILE A 249 -3.98 -1.35 -8.92
C ILE A 249 -2.72 -0.78 -9.57
N ASN A 250 -2.16 -1.51 -10.52
CA ASN A 250 -0.96 -1.08 -11.24
C ASN A 250 0.26 -0.96 -10.32
N ILE A 251 0.63 -2.07 -9.71
CA ILE A 251 1.78 -2.15 -8.80
C ILE A 251 2.92 -2.92 -9.48
N VAL A 252 4.10 -2.34 -9.50
CA VAL A 252 5.33 -3.04 -9.90
C VAL A 252 5.74 -3.99 -8.78
N MET A 253 6.29 -5.12 -9.08
CA MET A 253 6.74 -6.17 -8.16
C MET A 253 5.60 -6.88 -7.45
N ALA A 254 5.08 -6.36 -6.36
CA ALA A 254 4.03 -7.01 -5.60
C ALA A 254 3.14 -6.01 -4.87
N ALA A 255 1.85 -6.34 -4.74
CA ALA A 255 0.96 -5.58 -3.87
C ALA A 255 1.41 -5.68 -2.41
N CYS A 256 1.82 -6.87 -1.98
CA CYS A 256 2.28 -7.10 -0.61
C CYS A 256 3.42 -8.12 -0.59
N GLU A 257 4.51 -7.75 0.08
CA GLU A 257 5.67 -8.62 0.34
C GLU A 257 6.18 -8.34 1.76
N ILE A 258 5.81 -9.17 2.72
CA ILE A 258 6.16 -9.00 4.12
C ILE A 258 6.98 -10.19 4.61
N SER A 259 8.16 -9.91 5.14
CA SER A 259 9.02 -10.90 5.82
C SER A 259 8.89 -10.79 7.34
N GLY A 260 9.09 -11.90 8.04
CA GLY A 260 9.15 -11.91 9.50
C GLY A 260 10.44 -11.23 10.00
N GLY A 261 10.28 -10.30 10.92
CA GLY A 261 11.35 -9.63 11.65
C GLY A 261 11.21 -9.83 13.16
N GLY A 262 11.99 -9.10 13.93
CA GLY A 262 11.94 -9.17 15.40
C GLY A 262 12.55 -10.45 15.97
N MET A 263 12.01 -10.93 17.10
CA MET A 263 12.55 -12.13 17.78
C MET A 263 12.22 -13.39 17.00
N ALA A 264 13.22 -14.24 16.80
CA ALA A 264 13.14 -15.44 15.97
C ALA A 264 12.15 -16.49 16.48
N ASN A 265 11.82 -16.47 17.76
CA ASN A 265 11.00 -17.50 18.41
C ASN A 265 9.51 -17.17 18.44
N GLU A 266 9.10 -15.98 18.01
CA GLU A 266 7.69 -15.58 17.98
C GLU A 266 7.10 -15.78 16.61
N THR A 267 6.06 -16.61 16.49
CA THR A 267 5.29 -16.76 15.27
C THR A 267 4.42 -15.53 15.04
N LYS A 268 4.49 -14.99 13.86
CA LYS A 268 3.71 -13.83 13.42
C LYS A 268 2.63 -14.23 12.44
N GLU A 269 1.65 -13.40 12.29
CA GLU A 269 0.55 -13.62 11.35
C GLU A 269 0.39 -12.44 10.41
N VAL A 270 0.22 -12.72 9.12
CA VAL A 270 -0.24 -11.75 8.12
C VAL A 270 -1.56 -12.22 7.55
N HIS A 271 -2.59 -11.43 7.75
CA HIS A 271 -3.93 -11.64 7.20
C HIS A 271 -4.14 -10.69 6.02
N PHE A 272 -4.12 -11.24 4.81
CA PHE A 272 -4.36 -10.52 3.57
C PHE A 272 -5.73 -10.92 3.03
N THR A 273 -6.76 -10.11 3.32
CA THR A 273 -8.16 -10.54 3.12
C THR A 273 -9.00 -9.46 2.46
N TYR A 274 -9.95 -9.87 1.63
CA TYR A 274 -10.86 -8.94 0.95
C TYR A 274 -10.13 -7.82 0.19
N ASN A 275 -9.02 -8.13 -0.45
CA ASN A 275 -8.30 -7.16 -1.27
C ASN A 275 -8.53 -7.45 -2.76
N THR A 276 -8.58 -6.41 -3.57
CA THR A 276 -8.56 -6.50 -5.03
C THR A 276 -7.18 -6.12 -5.53
N VAL A 277 -6.50 -7.05 -6.20
CA VAL A 277 -5.14 -6.88 -6.72
C VAL A 277 -5.17 -7.11 -8.22
N LEU A 278 -4.91 -6.07 -9.00
CA LEU A 278 -4.92 -6.14 -10.46
C LEU A 278 -3.73 -5.38 -11.05
N PHE A 279 -3.24 -5.89 -12.17
CA PHE A 279 -2.15 -5.27 -12.93
C PHE A 279 -0.84 -5.20 -12.15
N SER A 280 -0.44 -6.32 -11.58
CA SER A 280 0.92 -6.48 -11.05
C SER A 280 1.88 -6.80 -12.19
N TRP A 281 2.97 -6.04 -12.32
CA TRP A 281 3.86 -6.21 -13.45
C TRP A 281 5.34 -6.15 -13.09
N ALA A 282 6.16 -6.70 -13.99
CA ALA A 282 7.57 -6.93 -13.74
C ALA A 282 8.38 -5.62 -13.75
N ARG A 283 9.35 -5.54 -12.86
CA ARG A 283 10.39 -4.50 -12.89
C ARG A 283 11.53 -4.86 -13.83
N THR A 284 11.93 -6.13 -13.81
CA THR A 284 13.02 -6.66 -14.64
C THR A 284 12.64 -8.01 -15.23
N ARG A 285 13.57 -8.60 -16.00
CA ARG A 285 13.43 -9.98 -16.50
C ARG A 285 13.72 -11.04 -15.46
N ASP A 286 14.42 -10.69 -14.40
CA ASP A 286 14.82 -11.66 -13.40
C ASP A 286 13.59 -12.23 -12.72
N LEU A 287 13.57 -13.54 -12.51
CA LEU A 287 12.46 -14.23 -11.84
C LEU A 287 12.12 -13.63 -10.47
N GLY A 288 13.12 -13.07 -9.81
CA GLY A 288 12.94 -12.40 -8.55
C GLY A 288 12.23 -11.05 -8.60
N ASP A 289 12.07 -10.47 -9.76
CA ASP A 289 11.55 -9.11 -9.98
C ASP A 289 10.33 -9.07 -10.89
N MET A 290 9.63 -10.18 -11.03
CA MET A 290 8.42 -10.28 -11.84
C MET A 290 7.18 -9.91 -11.05
N GLY A 291 6.08 -9.52 -11.71
CA GLY A 291 4.88 -9.00 -11.06
C GLY A 291 4.08 -10.08 -10.33
N TYR A 292 3.87 -9.88 -9.05
CA TYR A 292 3.10 -10.76 -8.17
C TYR A 292 1.91 -10.05 -7.58
N GLY A 293 0.81 -10.76 -7.39
CA GLY A 293 -0.30 -10.24 -6.61
C GLY A 293 0.07 -10.18 -5.12
N TYR A 294 0.46 -11.30 -4.56
CA TYR A 294 0.92 -11.42 -3.17
C TYR A 294 2.21 -12.24 -3.15
N ARG A 295 3.18 -11.81 -2.38
CA ARG A 295 4.45 -12.53 -2.28
C ARG A 295 4.71 -13.00 -0.86
N TYR A 296 4.85 -14.30 -0.72
CA TYR A 296 5.26 -14.94 0.51
C TYR A 296 6.76 -14.76 0.71
N MET A 297 7.14 -14.31 1.88
CA MET A 297 8.53 -14.19 2.27
C MET A 297 8.82 -15.04 3.51
N THR A 298 10.08 -15.41 3.62
CA THR A 298 10.58 -16.22 4.75
C THR A 298 10.60 -15.41 6.05
N GLY A 299 10.80 -16.08 7.13
CA GLY A 299 10.78 -15.56 8.48
C GLY A 299 9.77 -16.34 9.31
N ASN A 300 9.70 -16.16 10.58
CA ASN A 300 8.75 -16.85 11.44
C ASN A 300 7.34 -16.23 11.34
N ILE A 301 6.67 -16.47 10.20
CA ILE A 301 5.44 -15.77 9.83
C ILE A 301 4.47 -16.73 9.13
N ASN A 302 3.23 -16.76 9.57
CA ASN A 302 2.13 -17.45 8.95
C ASN A 302 1.36 -16.50 8.03
N HIS A 303 0.96 -16.97 6.86
CA HIS A 303 0.23 -16.16 5.88
C HIS A 303 -1.16 -16.71 5.67
N TYR A 304 -2.15 -15.84 5.80
CA TYR A 304 -3.57 -16.12 5.59
C TYR A 304 -4.09 -15.23 4.45
N VAL A 305 -4.25 -15.81 3.27
CA VAL A 305 -4.67 -15.11 2.05
C VAL A 305 -6.07 -15.57 1.68
N SER A 306 -7.10 -14.75 1.94
CA SER A 306 -8.47 -15.20 1.73
C SER A 306 -9.44 -14.12 1.27
N ASN A 307 -10.46 -14.55 0.52
CA ASN A 307 -11.52 -13.71 -0.02
C ASN A 307 -11.01 -12.57 -0.93
N ASN A 308 -9.86 -12.74 -1.55
CA ASN A 308 -9.29 -11.73 -2.45
C ASN A 308 -9.72 -11.98 -3.89
N ILE A 309 -9.58 -10.93 -4.70
CA ILE A 309 -9.52 -11.02 -6.16
C ILE A 309 -8.08 -10.71 -6.57
N ILE A 310 -7.40 -11.66 -7.19
CA ILE A 310 -5.99 -11.54 -7.61
C ILE A 310 -5.88 -11.91 -9.09
N GLY A 311 -5.59 -10.93 -9.92
CA GLY A 311 -5.53 -11.16 -11.35
C GLY A 311 -4.62 -10.20 -12.12
N LEU A 312 -4.41 -10.50 -13.39
CA LEU A 312 -3.63 -9.67 -14.28
C LEU A 312 -2.20 -9.43 -13.75
N SER A 313 -1.58 -10.49 -13.24
CA SER A 313 -0.19 -10.47 -12.80
C SER A 313 0.72 -10.97 -13.91
N THR A 314 1.80 -10.24 -14.21
CA THR A 314 2.74 -10.65 -15.26
C THR A 314 3.55 -11.88 -14.89
N PHE A 315 3.54 -12.28 -13.63
CA PHE A 315 4.12 -13.53 -13.17
C PHE A 315 3.07 -14.39 -12.44
N ALA A 316 2.86 -14.22 -11.15
CA ALA A 316 1.98 -15.09 -10.37
C ALA A 316 0.94 -14.31 -9.55
N GLY A 317 -0.19 -14.96 -9.28
CA GLY A 317 -1.15 -14.45 -8.30
C GLY A 317 -0.55 -14.45 -6.90
N ILE A 318 -0.06 -15.61 -6.45
CA ILE A 318 0.68 -15.78 -5.19
C ILE A 318 2.05 -16.39 -5.51
N ASP A 319 3.12 -15.87 -4.93
CA ASP A 319 4.47 -16.37 -5.11
C ASP A 319 5.10 -16.88 -3.81
N ARG A 320 5.66 -18.08 -3.84
CA ARG A 320 6.45 -18.70 -2.77
C ARG A 320 7.86 -19.12 -3.19
N THR A 321 8.33 -18.70 -4.35
CA THR A 321 9.59 -19.20 -4.91
C THR A 321 10.83 -18.89 -4.07
N ARG A 322 10.80 -17.85 -3.23
CA ARG A 322 11.94 -17.48 -2.38
C ARG A 322 12.05 -18.26 -1.05
N SER A 323 11.13 -19.16 -0.80
CA SER A 323 11.18 -19.95 0.43
C SER A 323 12.11 -21.16 0.37
N GLU A 324 12.79 -21.38 -0.75
CA GLU A 324 13.57 -22.59 -1.01
C GLU A 324 14.79 -22.79 -0.13
N SER A 325 15.40 -21.69 0.34
CA SER A 325 16.61 -21.76 1.21
C SER A 325 16.33 -22.27 2.63
N ASP A 326 15.08 -22.45 3.01
CA ASP A 326 14.69 -22.79 4.38
C ASP A 326 13.55 -23.82 4.45
N LYS A 327 13.68 -24.90 3.67
CA LYS A 327 12.66 -25.96 3.55
C LYS A 327 12.17 -26.53 4.88
N THR A 328 13.06 -26.68 5.85
CA THR A 328 12.72 -27.22 7.18
C THR A 328 11.93 -26.22 8.03
N LYS A 329 12.21 -24.96 7.92
CA LYS A 329 11.46 -23.90 8.61
C LYS A 329 10.17 -23.55 7.92
N ASP A 330 10.11 -23.66 6.60
CA ASP A 330 8.89 -23.46 5.81
C ASP A 330 7.83 -24.55 6.07
N ALA A 331 8.25 -25.77 6.28
CA ALA A 331 7.32 -26.88 6.59
C ALA A 331 6.51 -26.65 7.88
N ALA A 332 7.07 -25.87 8.83
CA ALA A 332 6.41 -25.55 10.10
C ALA A 332 5.48 -24.33 10.03
N ARG A 333 5.41 -23.64 8.88
CA ARG A 333 4.63 -22.41 8.75
C ARG A 333 3.32 -22.64 8.06
N ILE A 334 2.28 -22.04 8.62
CA ILE A 334 0.95 -22.09 8.04
C ILE A 334 0.90 -21.06 6.91
N THR A 335 0.63 -21.55 5.71
CA THR A 335 0.24 -20.73 4.56
C THR A 335 -1.12 -21.19 4.10
N THR A 336 -2.08 -20.29 4.06
CA THR A 336 -3.42 -20.60 3.57
C THR A 336 -3.73 -19.73 2.36
N ALA A 337 -4.49 -20.31 1.42
CA ALA A 337 -5.13 -19.59 0.34
C ALA A 337 -6.56 -20.10 0.23
N GLU A 338 -7.53 -19.34 0.71
CA GLU A 338 -8.93 -19.81 0.79
C GLU A 338 -9.89 -18.78 0.20
N ASN A 339 -10.89 -19.28 -0.54
CA ASN A 339 -11.96 -18.42 -1.06
C ASN A 339 -11.46 -17.22 -1.90
N ASN A 340 -10.38 -17.37 -2.64
CA ASN A 340 -9.90 -16.34 -3.55
C ASN A 340 -10.40 -16.55 -4.97
N ILE A 341 -10.45 -15.50 -5.75
CA ILE A 341 -10.69 -15.53 -7.19
C ILE A 341 -9.41 -15.15 -7.91
N PHE A 342 -8.98 -16.02 -8.84
CA PHE A 342 -7.80 -15.81 -9.67
C PHE A 342 -8.18 -15.68 -11.14
N PHE A 343 -7.40 -14.91 -11.90
CA PHE A 343 -7.54 -14.84 -13.34
C PHE A 343 -6.34 -14.15 -14.01
N LEU A 344 -5.96 -14.65 -15.17
CA LEU A 344 -4.91 -14.08 -16.01
C LEU A 344 -3.60 -13.76 -15.25
N ASN A 345 -3.19 -14.67 -14.36
CA ASN A 345 -1.86 -14.65 -13.77
C ASN A 345 -0.94 -15.45 -14.68
N LYS A 346 -0.04 -14.78 -15.41
CA LYS A 346 0.63 -15.31 -16.61
C LYS A 346 1.42 -16.61 -16.39
N GLN A 347 2.04 -16.79 -15.23
CA GLN A 347 2.84 -17.97 -14.92
C GLN A 347 2.15 -18.96 -13.97
N GLY A 348 0.96 -18.64 -13.51
CA GLY A 348 0.16 -19.45 -12.60
C GLY A 348 -0.48 -18.63 -11.50
N ASP A 349 -1.48 -19.21 -10.86
CA ASP A 349 -2.16 -18.57 -9.74
C ASP A 349 -1.33 -18.69 -8.45
N LEU A 350 -0.50 -19.73 -8.36
CA LEU A 350 0.50 -19.93 -7.32
C LEU A 350 1.80 -20.42 -7.97
N THR A 351 2.93 -19.89 -7.51
CA THR A 351 4.26 -20.40 -7.85
C THR A 351 4.97 -20.89 -6.59
N LEU A 352 5.64 -22.05 -6.73
CA LEU A 352 6.32 -22.75 -5.65
C LEU A 352 7.79 -22.99 -6.02
N PRO A 353 8.69 -23.20 -5.05
CA PRO A 353 10.05 -23.65 -5.31
C PRO A 353 10.05 -25.04 -5.96
N GLY A 354 10.90 -25.26 -6.95
CA GLY A 354 11.11 -26.59 -7.54
C GLY A 354 11.32 -26.56 -9.05
N GLY A 355 11.51 -27.75 -9.65
CA GLY A 355 11.56 -27.92 -11.11
C GLY A 355 12.71 -27.20 -11.82
N GLY A 356 13.77 -26.85 -11.12
CA GLY A 356 14.94 -26.11 -11.65
C GLY A 356 14.77 -24.59 -11.58
N MET A 357 13.57 -24.07 -11.59
CA MET A 357 13.26 -22.63 -11.43
C MET A 357 12.09 -22.42 -10.47
N PHE A 358 10.91 -22.88 -10.83
CA PHE A 358 9.70 -22.83 -10.01
C PHE A 358 8.65 -23.78 -10.59
N MET A 359 7.73 -24.24 -9.75
CA MET A 359 6.54 -24.96 -10.18
C MET A 359 5.36 -24.00 -10.31
N ARG A 360 4.57 -24.21 -11.35
CA ARG A 360 3.35 -23.44 -11.65
C ARG A 360 2.15 -24.23 -11.19
N VAL A 361 1.26 -23.61 -10.47
CA VAL A 361 0.02 -24.23 -10.00
C VAL A 361 -1.14 -23.32 -10.39
N ASN A 362 -2.12 -23.87 -11.08
CA ASN A 362 -3.37 -23.20 -11.34
C ASN A 362 -4.32 -23.39 -10.16
N VAL A 363 -5.28 -22.53 -10.03
CA VAL A 363 -6.18 -22.54 -8.86
C VAL A 363 -6.97 -23.86 -8.72
N GLU A 364 -7.24 -24.55 -9.82
CA GLU A 364 -7.91 -25.85 -9.86
C GLU A 364 -7.14 -26.94 -9.11
N ASP A 365 -5.81 -26.81 -9.05
CA ASP A 365 -4.89 -27.79 -8.45
C ASP A 365 -4.47 -27.42 -7.01
N PHE A 366 -5.02 -26.35 -6.44
CA PHE A 366 -4.60 -25.89 -5.10
C PHE A 366 -4.85 -26.91 -3.99
N ALA A 367 -5.83 -27.80 -4.15
CA ALA A 367 -6.12 -28.88 -3.20
C ALA A 367 -4.99 -29.91 -3.11
N ASP A 368 -4.17 -30.03 -4.16
CA ASP A 368 -3.08 -30.99 -4.25
C ASP A 368 -1.72 -30.38 -3.82
N VAL A 369 -1.74 -29.16 -3.28
CA VAL A 369 -0.51 -28.46 -2.87
C VAL A 369 -0.23 -28.65 -1.38
N ASP A 370 0.74 -29.50 -1.06
CA ASP A 370 1.16 -29.79 0.32
C ASP A 370 1.62 -28.53 1.11
N GLN A 371 2.11 -27.52 0.40
CA GLN A 371 2.57 -26.27 0.99
C GLN A 371 1.44 -25.35 1.43
N LEU A 372 0.19 -25.66 1.08
CA LEU A 372 -0.98 -24.92 1.55
C LEU A 372 -1.67 -25.73 2.67
N ALA A 373 -1.65 -25.20 3.88
CA ALA A 373 -2.31 -25.82 5.01
C ALA A 373 -3.84 -25.84 4.85
N LYS A 374 -4.37 -24.85 4.11
CA LYS A 374 -5.76 -24.78 3.68
C LYS A 374 -5.84 -24.11 2.32
N SER A 375 -6.69 -24.65 1.44
CA SER A 375 -6.81 -24.18 0.05
C SER A 375 -8.26 -24.20 -0.47
N GLY A 376 -9.24 -24.37 0.39
CA GLY A 376 -10.64 -24.54 -0.02
C GLY A 376 -11.27 -23.27 -0.61
N GLY A 377 -12.23 -23.45 -1.52
CA GLY A 377 -13.08 -22.39 -2.05
C GLY A 377 -12.42 -21.41 -3.03
N ASN A 378 -11.16 -21.64 -3.40
CA ASN A 378 -10.52 -20.87 -4.47
C ASN A 378 -11.10 -21.25 -5.83
N LYS A 379 -11.15 -20.30 -6.74
CA LYS A 379 -11.68 -20.53 -8.09
C LYS A 379 -11.12 -19.55 -9.13
N SER A 380 -11.13 -19.99 -10.37
CA SER A 380 -10.96 -19.11 -11.52
C SER A 380 -12.15 -18.17 -11.65
N MET A 381 -11.93 -16.99 -12.21
CA MET A 381 -13.00 -16.04 -12.52
C MET A 381 -13.87 -16.58 -13.65
N ALA A 382 -15.10 -16.95 -13.33
CA ALA A 382 -16.03 -17.55 -14.29
C ALA A 382 -16.58 -16.50 -15.28
N ASP A 383 -16.89 -15.29 -14.82
CA ASP A 383 -17.47 -14.24 -15.66
C ASP A 383 -16.78 -12.88 -15.39
N PRO A 384 -15.90 -12.45 -16.30
CA PRO A 384 -15.22 -11.14 -16.17
C PRO A 384 -16.15 -9.96 -16.41
N LYS A 385 -17.37 -10.13 -16.87
CA LYS A 385 -18.35 -9.05 -17.05
C LYS A 385 -18.66 -8.30 -15.76
N VAL A 386 -18.39 -8.89 -14.61
CA VAL A 386 -18.46 -8.20 -13.30
C VAL A 386 -17.65 -6.90 -13.28
N PHE A 387 -16.60 -6.81 -14.08
CA PHE A 387 -15.76 -5.63 -14.20
C PHE A 387 -16.18 -4.66 -15.33
N LYS A 388 -17.22 -4.98 -16.08
CA LYS A 388 -17.68 -4.11 -17.16
C LYS A 388 -18.16 -2.77 -16.59
N GLY A 389 -17.62 -1.66 -17.11
CA GLY A 389 -17.88 -0.31 -16.59
C GLY A 389 -17.13 0.05 -15.30
N ILE A 390 -16.37 -0.90 -14.72
CA ILE A 390 -15.52 -0.69 -13.55
C ILE A 390 -14.06 -0.56 -13.98
N ILE A 391 -13.57 -1.56 -14.73
CA ILE A 391 -12.19 -1.59 -15.22
C ILE A 391 -12.01 -0.60 -16.36
N ASN A 392 -10.86 0.06 -16.41
CA ASN A 392 -10.50 0.90 -17.56
C ASN A 392 -10.14 -0.02 -18.75
N GLU A 393 -11.03 -0.12 -19.72
CA GLU A 393 -10.87 -1.02 -20.86
C GLU A 393 -9.66 -0.66 -21.76
N PRO A 394 -9.38 0.62 -22.07
CA PRO A 394 -8.16 0.98 -22.78
C PRO A 394 -6.89 0.55 -22.06
N TYR A 395 -6.84 0.73 -20.74
CA TYR A 395 -5.71 0.29 -19.94
C TYR A 395 -5.56 -1.24 -19.95
N LEU A 396 -6.65 -1.96 -19.73
CA LEU A 396 -6.69 -3.42 -19.78
C LEU A 396 -6.18 -3.94 -21.12
N ASN A 397 -6.67 -3.38 -22.21
CA ASN A 397 -6.25 -3.80 -23.55
C ASN A 397 -4.76 -3.56 -23.80
N GLY A 398 -4.25 -2.41 -23.40
CA GLY A 398 -2.83 -2.10 -23.48
C GLY A 398 -1.97 -3.03 -22.61
N PHE A 399 -2.41 -3.32 -21.39
CA PHE A 399 -1.74 -4.26 -20.49
C PHE A 399 -1.70 -5.67 -21.07
N LEU A 400 -2.81 -6.20 -21.57
CA LEU A 400 -2.89 -7.52 -22.16
C LEU A 400 -2.02 -7.61 -23.42
N SER A 401 -2.05 -6.60 -24.27
CA SER A 401 -1.22 -6.57 -25.50
C SER A 401 0.28 -6.51 -25.20
N ALA A 402 0.69 -5.85 -24.14
CA ALA A 402 2.09 -5.76 -23.74
C ALA A 402 2.57 -7.01 -22.98
N SER A 403 1.76 -7.49 -22.04
CA SER A 403 2.14 -8.58 -21.14
C SER A 403 2.00 -9.98 -21.75
N TYR A 404 1.09 -10.12 -22.72
CA TYR A 404 0.79 -11.39 -23.41
C TYR A 404 1.03 -11.30 -24.92
N LYS A 405 2.08 -10.60 -25.31
CA LYS A 405 2.35 -10.30 -26.72
C LYS A 405 2.46 -11.52 -27.64
N GLU A 406 2.85 -12.66 -27.11
CA GLU A 406 3.02 -13.89 -27.89
C GLU A 406 1.68 -14.44 -28.40
N THR A 407 0.62 -14.30 -27.62
CA THR A 407 -0.70 -14.87 -27.88
C THR A 407 -1.80 -13.84 -28.06
N ALA A 408 -1.63 -12.66 -27.51
CA ALA A 408 -2.65 -11.61 -27.49
C ALA A 408 -3.11 -11.11 -28.88
N THR A 409 -2.39 -11.43 -29.93
CA THR A 409 -2.65 -10.90 -31.27
C THR A 409 -3.15 -11.93 -32.26
N SER A 410 -2.88 -13.21 -32.05
CA SER A 410 -3.04 -14.24 -33.09
C SER A 410 -3.99 -15.37 -32.71
N ASP A 411 -4.08 -15.74 -31.44
CA ASP A 411 -4.89 -16.87 -31.00
C ASP A 411 -6.22 -16.41 -30.35
N PRO A 412 -7.38 -16.62 -31.02
CA PRO A 412 -8.67 -16.24 -30.45
C PRO A 412 -9.03 -17.10 -29.22
N ASN A 413 -8.37 -18.23 -29.00
CA ASN A 413 -8.59 -19.12 -27.88
C ASN A 413 -7.68 -18.82 -26.69
N ALA A 414 -6.71 -17.93 -26.86
CA ALA A 414 -5.84 -17.51 -25.76
C ALA A 414 -6.66 -16.92 -24.59
N PRO A 415 -6.27 -17.18 -23.34
CA PRO A 415 -7.04 -16.73 -22.17
C PRO A 415 -7.33 -15.23 -22.17
N GLU A 416 -6.35 -14.41 -22.55
CA GLU A 416 -6.49 -12.95 -22.63
C GLU A 416 -7.48 -12.51 -23.70
N ASN A 417 -7.57 -13.24 -24.82
CA ASN A 417 -8.53 -12.95 -25.88
C ASN A 417 -9.95 -13.44 -25.52
N LYS A 418 -10.07 -14.58 -24.87
CA LYS A 418 -11.34 -15.00 -24.28
C LYS A 418 -11.85 -13.98 -23.22
N PHE A 419 -10.95 -13.44 -22.43
CA PHE A 419 -11.27 -12.39 -21.47
C PHE A 419 -11.78 -11.12 -22.16
N ARG A 420 -11.10 -10.66 -23.22
CA ARG A 420 -11.58 -9.54 -24.03
C ARG A 420 -12.96 -9.79 -24.61
N GLN A 421 -13.19 -10.95 -25.20
CA GLN A 421 -14.48 -11.34 -25.77
C GLN A 421 -15.58 -11.33 -24.71
N ALA A 422 -15.31 -11.91 -23.54
CA ALA A 422 -16.26 -11.93 -22.43
C ALA A 422 -16.59 -10.51 -21.93
N MET A 423 -15.62 -9.61 -21.93
CA MET A 423 -15.82 -8.20 -21.62
C MET A 423 -16.56 -7.42 -22.73
N GLY A 424 -16.75 -8.02 -23.90
CA GLY A 424 -17.30 -7.35 -25.09
C GLY A 424 -16.30 -6.40 -25.76
N MET A 425 -15.00 -6.61 -25.54
CA MET A 425 -13.93 -5.83 -26.15
C MET A 425 -13.51 -6.46 -27.47
N ASN A 426 -13.13 -5.63 -28.41
CA ASN A 426 -12.52 -6.13 -29.65
C ASN A 426 -11.14 -6.69 -29.35
N GLN A 427 -10.83 -7.81 -30.00
CA GLN A 427 -9.46 -8.31 -30.04
C GLN A 427 -8.65 -7.38 -30.93
N THR A 428 -7.93 -6.47 -30.33
CA THR A 428 -7.00 -5.62 -31.08
C THR A 428 -5.64 -6.28 -31.08
N GLY A 429 -5.31 -6.94 -32.16
CA GLY A 429 -4.06 -7.67 -32.34
C GLY A 429 -2.80 -6.81 -32.43
N THR A 430 -2.86 -5.54 -32.09
CA THR A 430 -1.70 -4.66 -32.18
C THR A 430 -0.87 -4.74 -30.93
N ILE A 431 0.30 -5.38 -31.04
CA ILE A 431 1.33 -5.31 -30.02
C ILE A 431 1.81 -3.87 -29.96
N GLN A 432 1.55 -3.20 -28.85
CA GLN A 432 1.94 -1.80 -28.70
C GLN A 432 3.39 -1.63 -28.22
N SER A 433 4.05 -2.71 -27.81
CA SER A 433 5.40 -2.67 -27.29
C SER A 433 6.10 -4.00 -27.49
N SER A 434 7.36 -3.94 -27.81
CA SER A 434 8.27 -5.09 -27.74
C SER A 434 8.68 -5.45 -26.32
N VAL A 435 8.31 -4.65 -25.33
CA VAL A 435 8.57 -4.89 -23.91
C VAL A 435 7.49 -5.79 -23.35
N SER A 436 7.86 -6.75 -22.53
CA SER A 436 6.93 -7.64 -21.83
C SER A 436 6.25 -6.97 -20.63
N MET A 437 6.32 -5.67 -20.53
CA MET A 437 5.78 -4.87 -19.44
C MET A 437 4.99 -3.69 -19.97
N TYR A 438 3.87 -3.45 -19.35
CA TYR A 438 3.04 -2.29 -19.66
C TYR A 438 3.32 -1.18 -18.65
N ALA A 439 3.64 -0.02 -19.15
CA ALA A 439 4.15 1.08 -18.36
C ALA A 439 3.31 2.34 -18.53
N ASN A 440 2.05 2.24 -18.21
CA ASN A 440 1.16 3.39 -18.21
C ASN A 440 0.57 3.61 -16.80
N ARG A 441 0.00 4.77 -16.59
CA ARG A 441 -0.68 5.08 -15.33
C ARG A 441 -2.13 4.65 -15.40
N TYR A 442 -2.58 3.93 -14.40
CA TYR A 442 -4.00 3.64 -14.24
C TYR A 442 -4.73 4.90 -13.73
N PRO A 443 -5.88 5.29 -14.31
CA PRO A 443 -6.64 6.42 -13.82
C PRO A 443 -7.13 6.17 -12.39
N TRP A 444 -6.65 6.95 -11.44
CA TRP A 444 -6.90 6.69 -10.02
C TRP A 444 -8.38 6.74 -9.63
N LYS A 445 -9.17 7.63 -10.24
CA LYS A 445 -10.63 7.69 -10.01
C LYS A 445 -11.34 6.42 -10.42
N GLU A 446 -10.87 5.77 -11.47
CA GLU A 446 -11.44 4.50 -11.93
C GLU A 446 -11.00 3.33 -11.06
N ALA A 447 -9.80 3.40 -10.50
CA ALA A 447 -9.36 2.40 -9.53
C ALA A 447 -10.29 2.31 -8.32
N LEU A 448 -10.82 3.43 -7.84
CA LEU A 448 -11.72 3.45 -6.68
C LEU A 448 -13.06 2.72 -6.94
N LYS A 449 -13.44 2.52 -8.19
CA LYS A 449 -14.66 1.76 -8.54
C LYS A 449 -14.58 0.27 -8.17
N PHE A 450 -13.39 -0.23 -7.88
CA PHE A 450 -13.24 -1.63 -7.45
C PHE A 450 -13.73 -1.89 -6.03
N PHE A 451 -13.93 -0.87 -5.19
CA PHE A 451 -14.59 -1.06 -3.91
C PHE A 451 -16.05 -1.49 -4.08
N GLY A 452 -16.36 -2.71 -3.71
CA GLY A 452 -17.69 -3.31 -3.86
C GLY A 452 -17.99 -3.85 -5.25
N ALA A 453 -16.98 -4.08 -6.09
CA ALA A 453 -17.17 -4.64 -7.42
C ALA A 453 -17.78 -6.04 -7.39
N MET A 454 -17.42 -6.86 -6.41
CA MET A 454 -17.95 -8.20 -6.24
C MET A 454 -18.25 -8.47 -4.75
N ASN A 455 -19.49 -8.88 -4.46
CA ASN A 455 -19.85 -9.22 -3.08
C ASN A 455 -19.15 -10.50 -2.60
N GLY A 456 -18.55 -10.47 -1.44
CA GLY A 456 -17.87 -11.58 -0.79
C GLY A 456 -16.44 -11.84 -1.28
N TYR A 457 -15.97 -11.17 -2.34
CA TYR A 457 -14.61 -11.30 -2.87
C TYR A 457 -14.03 -9.94 -3.20
N GLY A 458 -12.72 -9.81 -3.00
CA GLY A 458 -12.05 -8.55 -3.23
C GLY A 458 -12.48 -7.44 -2.28
N ALA A 459 -12.12 -6.21 -2.60
CA ALA A 459 -12.48 -5.05 -1.81
C ALA A 459 -14.00 -4.83 -1.79
N GLN A 460 -14.55 -4.82 -0.60
CA GLN A 460 -15.97 -4.66 -0.34
C GLN A 460 -16.35 -3.19 -0.26
N LYS A 461 -17.63 -2.87 -0.33
CA LYS A 461 -18.12 -1.51 -0.07
C LYS A 461 -17.65 -1.03 1.29
N ILE A 462 -17.08 0.16 1.32
CA ILE A 462 -16.66 0.78 2.56
C ILE A 462 -17.91 1.22 3.33
N LYS A 463 -18.01 0.76 4.57
CA LYS A 463 -19.05 1.22 5.50
C LYS A 463 -18.49 2.44 6.22
N ASN A 464 -19.19 3.54 6.10
CA ASN A 464 -18.86 4.81 6.77
C ASN A 464 -19.29 4.82 8.24
#